data_371555fb1984717f8385a5a8f398b067
#
_entry.id   371555fb1984717f8385a5a8f398b067
#
_cell.length_a   1.000
_cell.length_b   1.000
_cell.length_c   1.000
_cell.angle_alpha   90.00
_cell.angle_beta   90.00
_cell.angle_gamma   90.00
#
_symmetry.space_group_name_H-M   'P 1'
#
loop_
_entity.id
_entity.type
_entity.pdbx_description
1 polymer ?
#
loop_
_entity_poly.entity_id
_entity_poly.type
_entity_poly.pdbx_seq_one_letter_code
_entity_poly.pdbx_strand_id
1 'polypeptide(L)'
;MSTLRRVLLVVACLLLAIPLAPPASAAPVLVWSDEFDGPSGARPNSAKWAYDIGNGSGGWGNNELEAYTDKTSNVSLNGAGQLVITARKENSGMPCWNGGNCQYTSGKLTTYNRVGWTYGRIETRMKLPYGQGIWPAFWMLGANIGQVGWPNCGEIDIMENIGREPNTVHGTIHGPGYSGGGGIGAARQSPNGQAWSAAYHTYSINWTANRIQWFVDGVLYQTRTPADLGGRTWVFNNKFYLIMNLAVGGGWPGNPNSSTVFPQYLGVDYVRVYQG
;
A
#
# COMPACT_ATOMS: atom_id res chain seq x y z
N MET A 1 72.12 0.93 61.47
CA MET A 1 71.92 0.29 60.15
C MET A 1 70.44 0.38 59.84
N SER A 2 70.02 1.40 59.02
CA SER A 2 68.65 1.67 58.71
C SER A 2 68.38 1.28 57.23
N THR A 3 67.52 0.31 57.04
CA THR A 3 67.11 -0.19 55.69
C THR A 3 65.89 0.59 55.22
N LEU A 4 66.07 1.46 54.23
CA LEU A 4 64.99 2.16 53.52
C LEU A 4 64.29 1.15 52.55
N ARG A 5 63.03 0.88 52.81
CA ARG A 5 62.16 0.15 51.83
C ARG A 5 61.56 1.15 50.87
N ARG A 6 61.91 1.03 49.58
CA ARG A 6 61.26 1.77 48.48
C ARG A 6 59.94 1.08 48.12
N VAL A 7 58.85 1.81 48.26
CA VAL A 7 57.51 1.39 47.78
C VAL A 7 57.39 1.87 46.33
N LEU A 8 57.27 0.94 45.37
CA LEU A 8 56.89 1.31 44.00
C LEU A 8 55.35 1.41 43.90
N LEU A 9 54.86 2.61 43.60
CA LEU A 9 53.46 2.81 43.22
C LEU A 9 53.31 2.47 41.72
N VAL A 10 52.57 1.41 41.40
CA VAL A 10 52.14 1.10 40.02
C VAL A 10 50.83 1.83 39.79
N VAL A 11 50.85 2.88 38.98
CA VAL A 11 49.61 3.57 38.52
C VAL A 11 49.07 2.80 37.32
N ALA A 12 48.02 2.03 37.50
CA ALA A 12 47.29 1.39 36.43
C ALA A 12 46.33 2.40 35.72
N CYS A 13 46.71 2.87 34.54
CA CYS A 13 45.80 3.64 33.68
C CYS A 13 44.70 2.71 33.12
N LEU A 14 43.49 2.78 33.67
CA LEU A 14 42.30 2.19 33.01
C LEU A 14 41.94 3.04 31.77
N LEU A 15 42.22 2.55 30.59
CA LEU A 15 41.65 3.11 29.35
C LEU A 15 40.17 2.70 29.26
N LEU A 16 39.26 3.60 29.59
CA LEU A 16 37.85 3.47 29.30
C LEU A 16 37.65 3.54 27.76
N ALA A 17 37.36 2.40 27.14
CA ALA A 17 36.90 2.35 25.76
C ALA A 17 35.50 2.99 25.69
N ILE A 18 35.39 4.19 25.13
CA ILE A 18 34.10 4.83 24.82
C ILE A 18 33.54 4.08 23.59
N PRO A 19 32.37 3.44 23.70
CA PRO A 19 31.76 2.82 22.52
C PRO A 19 31.43 3.90 21.49
N LEU A 20 31.98 3.81 20.28
CA LEU A 20 31.54 4.64 19.16
C LEU A 20 30.06 4.35 18.92
N ALA A 21 29.22 5.38 19.01
CA ALA A 21 27.84 5.27 18.55
C ALA A 21 27.82 4.94 17.05
N PRO A 22 26.95 4.00 16.58
CA PRO A 22 26.83 3.73 15.17
C PRO A 22 26.48 5.02 14.43
N PRO A 23 26.97 5.22 13.20
CA PRO A 23 26.66 6.40 12.41
C PRO A 23 25.14 6.53 12.27
N ALA A 24 24.62 7.73 12.53
CA ALA A 24 23.21 8.02 12.34
C ALA A 24 22.84 7.73 10.87
N SER A 25 21.83 6.89 10.65
CA SER A 25 21.28 6.69 9.31
C SER A 25 20.84 8.04 8.75
N ALA A 26 21.22 8.33 7.52
CA ALA A 26 20.77 9.55 6.85
C ALA A 26 19.23 9.59 6.84
N ALA A 27 18.65 10.77 7.00
CA ALA A 27 17.20 10.93 6.92
C ALA A 27 16.70 10.55 5.51
N PRO A 28 15.58 9.82 5.38
CA PRO A 28 15.05 9.45 4.08
C PRO A 28 14.75 10.68 3.22
N VAL A 29 15.21 10.68 1.96
CA VAL A 29 15.01 11.76 0.99
C VAL A 29 13.78 11.47 0.16
N LEU A 30 12.91 12.47 -0.07
CA LEU A 30 11.79 12.39 -1.00
C LEU A 30 12.34 12.26 -2.44
N VAL A 31 12.10 11.10 -3.07
CA VAL A 31 12.62 10.81 -4.43
C VAL A 31 11.51 10.86 -5.49
N TRP A 32 10.25 10.75 -5.08
CA TRP A 32 9.10 10.88 -5.97
C TRP A 32 7.86 11.23 -5.17
N SER A 33 6.98 12.05 -5.77
CA SER A 33 5.65 12.31 -5.22
C SER A 33 4.64 12.64 -6.30
N ASP A 34 3.36 12.52 -5.94
CA ASP A 34 2.25 13.19 -6.58
C ASP A 34 1.35 13.79 -5.50
N GLU A 35 1.25 15.10 -5.52
CA GLU A 35 0.42 15.90 -4.61
C GLU A 35 -0.95 16.19 -5.23
N PHE A 36 -1.21 15.64 -6.43
CA PHE A 36 -2.46 15.76 -7.18
C PHE A 36 -2.93 17.21 -7.42
N ASP A 37 -1.98 18.12 -7.54
CA ASP A 37 -2.24 19.51 -7.91
C ASP A 37 -2.77 19.60 -9.34
N GLY A 38 -3.81 20.41 -9.54
CA GLY A 38 -4.40 20.64 -10.85
C GLY A 38 -5.86 21.06 -10.76
N PRO A 39 -6.46 21.49 -11.87
CA PRO A 39 -7.83 21.98 -11.89
C PRO A 39 -8.85 20.85 -11.66
N SER A 40 -10.00 21.20 -11.10
CA SER A 40 -11.12 20.28 -10.89
C SER A 40 -11.56 19.62 -12.21
N GLY A 41 -11.79 18.31 -12.18
CA GLY A 41 -12.18 17.49 -13.33
C GLY A 41 -11.01 17.08 -14.23
N ALA A 42 -9.78 17.55 -13.98
CA ALA A 42 -8.61 17.10 -14.73
C ALA A 42 -8.25 15.65 -14.41
N ARG A 43 -7.60 14.97 -15.34
CA ARG A 43 -6.98 13.66 -15.15
C ARG A 43 -5.68 13.80 -14.36
N PRO A 44 -5.28 12.77 -13.56
CA PRO A 44 -3.94 12.74 -12.99
C PRO A 44 -2.86 12.71 -14.08
N ASN A 45 -1.64 13.10 -13.71
CA ASN A 45 -0.52 13.23 -14.65
C ASN A 45 -0.19 11.87 -15.32
N SER A 46 -0.37 11.79 -16.65
CA SER A 46 -0.13 10.57 -17.44
C SER A 46 1.34 10.14 -17.53
N ALA A 47 2.29 11.03 -17.19
CA ALA A 47 3.69 10.66 -17.04
C ALA A 47 3.94 9.85 -15.75
N LYS A 48 3.07 9.99 -14.74
CA LYS A 48 3.15 9.27 -13.47
C LYS A 48 2.22 8.07 -13.43
N TRP A 49 1.01 8.18 -14.01
CA TRP A 49 -0.06 7.21 -13.87
C TRP A 49 -0.55 6.68 -15.22
N ALA A 50 -0.79 5.39 -15.25
CA ALA A 50 -1.56 4.70 -16.29
C ALA A 50 -2.87 4.19 -15.68
N TYR A 51 -3.78 3.72 -16.53
CA TYR A 51 -5.06 3.13 -16.13
C TYR A 51 -5.09 1.65 -16.48
N ASP A 52 -5.61 0.84 -15.59
CA ASP A 52 -6.13 -0.48 -15.93
C ASP A 52 -7.61 -0.32 -16.30
N ILE A 53 -8.03 -0.90 -17.41
CA ILE A 53 -9.38 -0.70 -17.98
C ILE A 53 -10.10 -2.04 -18.08
N GLY A 54 -11.42 -2.02 -17.84
CA GLY A 54 -12.30 -3.18 -17.95
C GLY A 54 -12.45 -3.93 -16.63
N ASN A 55 -12.89 -5.19 -16.74
CA ASN A 55 -13.17 -6.04 -15.56
C ASN A 55 -12.11 -7.14 -15.36
N GLY A 56 -11.07 -7.19 -16.21
CA GLY A 56 -10.01 -8.19 -16.13
C GLY A 56 -10.48 -9.63 -16.30
N SER A 57 -9.56 -10.58 -16.15
CA SER A 57 -9.90 -12.01 -16.14
C SER A 57 -10.51 -12.40 -14.80
N GLY A 58 -11.71 -12.99 -14.81
CA GLY A 58 -12.40 -13.42 -13.59
C GLY A 58 -12.66 -12.30 -12.59
N GLY A 59 -12.97 -11.06 -13.05
CA GLY A 59 -13.10 -9.90 -12.18
C GLY A 59 -11.78 -9.63 -11.43
N TRP A 60 -10.70 -9.43 -12.18
CA TRP A 60 -9.33 -9.24 -11.70
C TRP A 60 -8.81 -10.38 -10.80
N GLY A 61 -9.38 -11.60 -10.97
CA GLY A 61 -9.07 -12.76 -10.15
C GLY A 61 -9.81 -12.83 -8.82
N ASN A 62 -10.63 -11.83 -8.49
CA ASN A 62 -11.30 -11.68 -7.21
C ASN A 62 -12.83 -11.72 -7.30
N ASN A 63 -13.41 -11.96 -8.50
CA ASN A 63 -14.84 -11.84 -8.78
C ASN A 63 -15.39 -10.41 -8.58
N GLU A 64 -14.58 -9.39 -8.81
CA GLU A 64 -14.98 -7.98 -8.75
C GLU A 64 -16.06 -7.68 -9.79
N LEU A 65 -16.98 -6.77 -9.48
CA LEU A 65 -18.19 -6.50 -10.27
C LEU A 65 -18.13 -5.21 -11.09
N GLU A 66 -17.14 -4.35 -10.86
CA GLU A 66 -16.97 -3.12 -11.61
C GLU A 66 -16.15 -3.34 -12.89
N ALA A 67 -16.36 -2.47 -13.86
CA ALA A 67 -15.39 -2.19 -14.90
C ALA A 67 -14.61 -0.93 -14.53
N TYR A 68 -13.29 -1.01 -14.45
CA TYR A 68 -12.44 0.15 -14.31
C TYR A 68 -12.41 0.96 -15.60
N THR A 69 -12.42 2.27 -15.49
CA THR A 69 -12.45 3.21 -16.62
C THR A 69 -11.42 4.33 -16.43
N ASP A 70 -11.08 5.00 -17.53
CA ASP A 70 -10.33 6.24 -17.54
C ASP A 70 -11.21 7.51 -17.61
N LYS A 71 -12.52 7.37 -17.42
CA LYS A 71 -13.45 8.50 -17.43
C LYS A 71 -13.19 9.42 -16.25
N THR A 72 -13.26 10.73 -16.46
CA THR A 72 -13.11 11.71 -15.37
C THR A 72 -14.23 11.63 -14.34
N SER A 73 -15.37 11.00 -14.67
CA SER A 73 -16.42 10.66 -13.71
C SER A 73 -16.00 9.56 -12.71
N ASN A 74 -14.98 8.74 -13.03
CA ASN A 74 -14.45 7.72 -12.15
C ASN A 74 -13.09 8.11 -11.56
N VAL A 75 -12.26 8.88 -12.28
CA VAL A 75 -10.93 9.28 -11.80
C VAL A 75 -10.67 10.72 -12.22
N SER A 76 -10.62 11.63 -11.27
CA SER A 76 -10.30 13.04 -11.54
C SER A 76 -9.70 13.76 -10.34
N LEU A 77 -9.02 14.86 -10.60
CA LEU A 77 -8.59 15.82 -9.58
C LEU A 77 -9.80 16.65 -9.12
N ASN A 78 -9.81 17.01 -7.83
CA ASN A 78 -10.92 17.83 -7.28
C ASN A 78 -10.66 19.35 -7.35
N GLY A 79 -9.46 19.77 -7.76
CA GLY A 79 -9.06 21.20 -7.80
C GLY A 79 -8.58 21.74 -6.44
N ALA A 80 -8.51 20.89 -5.41
CA ALA A 80 -8.04 21.25 -4.07
C ALA A 80 -6.85 20.38 -3.62
N GLY A 81 -6.03 19.92 -4.58
CA GLY A 81 -4.85 19.11 -4.31
C GLY A 81 -5.19 17.65 -3.97
N GLN A 82 -6.25 17.09 -4.56
CA GLN A 82 -6.62 15.69 -4.28
C GLN A 82 -7.06 14.98 -5.56
N LEU A 83 -6.68 13.71 -5.67
CA LEU A 83 -7.28 12.75 -6.57
C LEU A 83 -8.53 12.14 -5.94
N VAL A 84 -9.58 11.96 -6.74
CA VAL A 84 -10.79 11.25 -6.34
C VAL A 84 -11.03 10.08 -7.28
N ILE A 85 -11.08 8.87 -6.72
CA ILE A 85 -11.54 7.68 -7.42
C ILE A 85 -13.00 7.44 -7.00
N THR A 86 -13.90 7.33 -7.98
CA THR A 86 -15.33 7.25 -7.75
C THR A 86 -15.89 5.93 -8.27
N ALA A 87 -16.43 5.12 -7.36
CA ALA A 87 -17.23 3.94 -7.72
C ALA A 87 -18.70 4.36 -7.91
N ARG A 88 -19.28 3.95 -9.05
CA ARG A 88 -20.66 4.28 -9.45
C ARG A 88 -21.46 3.02 -9.74
N LYS A 89 -22.74 3.05 -9.45
CA LYS A 89 -23.70 2.04 -9.89
C LYS A 89 -24.30 2.51 -11.21
N GLU A 90 -23.78 2.01 -12.29
CA GLU A 90 -24.20 2.35 -13.66
C GLU A 90 -23.78 1.23 -14.61
N ASN A 91 -24.47 1.08 -15.75
CA ASN A 91 -24.06 0.17 -16.80
C ASN A 91 -22.77 0.70 -17.45
N SER A 92 -21.71 -0.08 -17.35
CA SER A 92 -20.38 0.30 -17.86
C SER A 92 -20.31 0.33 -19.40
N GLY A 93 -21.17 -0.44 -20.06
CA GLY A 93 -21.04 -0.78 -21.49
C GLY A 93 -19.89 -1.76 -21.79
N MET A 94 -19.18 -2.26 -20.78
CA MET A 94 -18.07 -3.21 -20.93
C MET A 94 -18.45 -4.61 -20.41
N PRO A 95 -17.94 -5.68 -21.02
CA PRO A 95 -18.19 -7.05 -20.58
C PRO A 95 -17.76 -7.28 -19.14
N CYS A 96 -18.59 -8.03 -18.41
CA CYS A 96 -18.29 -8.47 -17.05
C CYS A 96 -17.95 -9.97 -17.03
N TRP A 97 -17.09 -10.37 -16.12
CA TRP A 97 -16.63 -11.77 -16.00
C TRP A 97 -17.79 -12.76 -15.77
N ASN A 98 -18.86 -12.32 -15.12
CA ASN A 98 -20.04 -13.13 -14.80
C ASN A 98 -21.18 -13.02 -15.85
N GLY A 99 -20.89 -12.42 -17.01
CA GLY A 99 -21.81 -12.26 -18.12
C GLY A 99 -22.48 -10.89 -18.19
N GLY A 100 -22.88 -10.51 -19.40
CA GLY A 100 -23.44 -9.19 -19.68
C GLY A 100 -22.43 -8.06 -19.49
N ASN A 101 -22.95 -6.84 -19.27
CA ASN A 101 -22.13 -5.68 -18.95
C ASN A 101 -22.03 -5.48 -17.43
N CYS A 102 -20.87 -5.06 -16.95
CA CYS A 102 -20.71 -4.69 -15.55
C CYS A 102 -21.65 -3.55 -15.18
N GLN A 103 -22.32 -3.69 -14.03
CA GLN A 103 -23.31 -2.72 -13.50
C GLN A 103 -22.68 -1.72 -12.53
N TYR A 104 -21.37 -1.69 -12.46
CA TYR A 104 -20.60 -0.72 -11.70
C TYR A 104 -19.42 -0.25 -12.54
N THR A 105 -19.03 1.02 -12.35
CA THR A 105 -17.81 1.59 -12.88
C THR A 105 -16.97 2.13 -11.73
N SER A 106 -15.64 2.10 -11.91
CA SER A 106 -14.71 2.63 -10.93
C SER A 106 -13.38 3.01 -11.58
N GLY A 107 -12.34 3.24 -10.79
CA GLY A 107 -10.99 3.56 -11.26
C GLY A 107 -9.90 2.71 -10.64
N LYS A 108 -8.92 2.36 -11.48
CA LYS A 108 -7.67 1.69 -11.09
C LYS A 108 -6.50 2.36 -11.79
N LEU A 109 -5.61 2.95 -10.99
CA LEU A 109 -4.41 3.65 -11.43
C LEU A 109 -3.18 2.84 -11.09
N THR A 110 -2.18 2.90 -11.96
CA THR A 110 -0.92 2.19 -11.77
C THR A 110 0.27 3.04 -12.24
N THR A 111 1.43 2.86 -11.60
CA THR A 111 2.71 3.39 -12.09
C THR A 111 3.46 2.37 -12.98
N TYR A 112 2.82 1.27 -13.41
CA TYR A 112 3.41 0.28 -14.29
C TYR A 112 3.89 0.92 -15.59
N ASN A 113 5.11 0.57 -16.04
CA ASN A 113 5.78 1.16 -17.20
C ASN A 113 5.96 2.70 -17.12
N ARG A 114 5.86 3.30 -15.94
CA ARG A 114 6.17 4.71 -15.66
C ARG A 114 7.34 4.80 -14.70
N VAL A 115 7.13 4.35 -13.46
CA VAL A 115 8.14 4.37 -12.40
C VAL A 115 7.91 3.21 -11.44
N GLY A 116 8.98 2.77 -10.81
CA GLY A 116 8.91 1.77 -9.74
C GLY A 116 10.20 1.86 -8.91
N TRP A 117 10.14 1.30 -7.72
CA TRP A 117 11.21 1.41 -6.72
C TRP A 117 11.60 0.05 -6.20
N THR A 118 12.83 -0.05 -5.72
CA THR A 118 13.30 -1.14 -4.89
C THR A 118 13.67 -0.53 -3.55
N TYR A 119 12.93 -0.92 -2.51
CA TYR A 119 13.02 -0.41 -1.15
C TYR A 119 12.60 1.06 -0.97
N GLY A 120 12.51 1.46 0.29
CA GLY A 120 12.18 2.81 0.71
C GLY A 120 10.93 2.88 1.60
N ARG A 121 10.57 4.09 1.97
CA ARG A 121 9.26 4.39 2.58
C ARG A 121 8.31 4.79 1.48
N ILE A 122 7.21 4.08 1.36
CA ILE A 122 6.10 4.38 0.46
C ILE A 122 4.92 4.80 1.33
N GLU A 123 4.35 5.97 1.02
CA GLU A 123 3.33 6.60 1.85
C GLU A 123 2.23 7.22 0.99
N THR A 124 1.00 7.09 1.46
CA THR A 124 -0.16 7.81 0.93
C THR A 124 -1.02 8.35 2.07
N ARG A 125 -1.72 9.46 1.83
CA ARG A 125 -2.75 9.96 2.72
C ARG A 125 -4.10 9.87 2.01
N MET A 126 -5.02 9.07 2.57
CA MET A 126 -6.30 8.74 1.94
C MET A 126 -7.46 8.88 2.90
N LYS A 127 -8.62 9.25 2.36
CA LYS A 127 -9.93 9.10 2.99
C LYS A 127 -10.67 7.96 2.30
N LEU A 128 -10.95 6.91 3.07
CA LEU A 128 -11.55 5.70 2.53
C LEU A 128 -13.06 5.87 2.28
N PRO A 129 -13.63 5.17 1.30
CA PRO A 129 -15.08 5.00 1.15
C PRO A 129 -15.62 4.04 2.22
N TYR A 130 -16.93 3.82 2.21
CA TYR A 130 -17.59 2.90 3.14
C TYR A 130 -18.74 2.14 2.44
N GLY A 131 -19.24 1.12 3.11
CA GLY A 131 -20.42 0.36 2.68
C GLY A 131 -20.11 -1.06 2.23
N GLN A 132 -21.07 -1.95 2.44
CA GLN A 132 -20.97 -3.36 2.05
C GLN A 132 -20.56 -3.51 0.59
N GLY A 133 -19.54 -4.35 0.31
CA GLY A 133 -19.03 -4.63 -1.03
C GLY A 133 -18.12 -3.54 -1.61
N ILE A 134 -17.69 -2.57 -0.80
CA ILE A 134 -16.72 -1.54 -1.20
C ILE A 134 -15.32 -1.96 -0.74
N TRP A 135 -14.34 -1.89 -1.65
CA TRP A 135 -12.98 -2.39 -1.39
C TRP A 135 -11.92 -1.46 -2.00
N PRO A 136 -11.51 -0.43 -1.28
CA PRO A 136 -10.36 0.39 -1.64
C PRO A 136 -9.06 -0.33 -1.35
N ALA A 137 -8.04 -0.16 -2.22
CA ALA A 137 -6.71 -0.69 -2.03
C ALA A 137 -5.62 0.29 -2.51
N PHE A 138 -4.49 0.29 -1.78
CA PHE A 138 -3.23 0.89 -2.15
C PHE A 138 -2.13 -0.14 -1.95
N TRP A 139 -1.50 -0.57 -3.04
CA TRP A 139 -0.69 -1.78 -3.08
C TRP A 139 0.38 -1.72 -4.17
N MET A 140 1.21 -2.75 -4.24
CA MET A 140 2.33 -2.83 -5.17
C MET A 140 2.46 -4.24 -5.76
N LEU A 141 2.89 -4.32 -7.03
CA LEU A 141 3.29 -5.56 -7.68
C LEU A 141 4.73 -5.49 -8.20
N GLY A 142 5.39 -6.64 -8.21
CA GLY A 142 6.73 -6.75 -8.80
C GLY A 142 6.74 -6.42 -10.28
N ALA A 143 7.65 -5.53 -10.71
CA ALA A 143 7.73 -5.04 -12.08
C ALA A 143 8.13 -6.13 -13.10
N ASN A 144 8.62 -7.27 -12.62
CA ASN A 144 8.93 -8.47 -13.42
C ASN A 144 7.71 -9.37 -13.69
N ILE A 145 6.49 -8.92 -13.36
CA ILE A 145 5.24 -9.69 -13.49
C ILE A 145 5.06 -10.30 -14.90
N GLY A 146 5.43 -9.56 -15.94
CA GLY A 146 5.35 -10.06 -17.33
C GLY A 146 6.29 -11.22 -17.64
N GLN A 147 7.30 -11.47 -16.80
CA GLN A 147 8.27 -12.55 -16.97
C GLN A 147 7.95 -13.77 -16.11
N VAL A 148 7.57 -13.53 -14.84
CA VAL A 148 7.42 -14.60 -13.84
C VAL A 148 5.96 -14.86 -13.46
N GLY A 149 5.04 -13.98 -13.82
CA GLY A 149 3.63 -14.04 -13.43
C GLY A 149 3.40 -13.79 -11.92
N TRP A 150 2.11 -13.61 -11.58
CA TRP A 150 1.66 -13.61 -10.19
C TRP A 150 1.42 -15.05 -9.71
N PRO A 151 1.75 -15.42 -8.46
CA PRO A 151 2.28 -14.58 -7.40
C PRO A 151 3.81 -14.52 -7.33
N ASN A 152 4.55 -15.04 -8.31
CA ASN A 152 6.02 -15.11 -8.26
C ASN A 152 6.69 -13.73 -8.34
N CYS A 153 6.00 -12.73 -8.93
CA CYS A 153 6.50 -11.34 -8.94
C CYS A 153 6.49 -10.69 -7.56
N GLY A 154 5.68 -11.22 -6.63
CA GLY A 154 5.41 -10.63 -5.33
C GLY A 154 4.35 -9.52 -5.37
N GLU A 155 3.62 -9.37 -4.26
CA GLU A 155 2.62 -8.33 -4.02
C GLU A 155 2.76 -7.81 -2.60
N ILE A 156 2.66 -6.50 -2.41
CA ILE A 156 2.70 -5.83 -1.11
C ILE A 156 1.46 -4.94 -0.99
N ASP A 157 0.50 -5.35 -0.15
CA ASP A 157 -0.67 -4.56 0.13
C ASP A 157 -0.36 -3.62 1.28
N ILE A 158 -0.24 -2.34 0.96
CA ILE A 158 0.08 -1.29 1.94
C ILE A 158 -1.16 -0.97 2.76
N MET A 159 -2.32 -0.89 2.11
CA MET A 159 -3.62 -0.66 2.73
C MET A 159 -4.72 -1.33 1.92
N GLU A 160 -5.50 -2.14 2.58
CA GLU A 160 -6.79 -2.61 2.12
C GLU A 160 -7.84 -2.40 3.21
N ASN A 161 -9.07 -2.10 2.79
CA ASN A 161 -10.24 -2.04 3.67
C ASN A 161 -11.44 -2.64 2.96
N ILE A 162 -12.27 -3.38 3.68
CA ILE A 162 -13.53 -3.89 3.17
C ILE A 162 -14.70 -3.27 3.92
N GLY A 163 -15.72 -2.86 3.19
CA GLY A 163 -16.78 -2.03 3.73
C GLY A 163 -17.63 -2.67 4.85
N ARG A 164 -17.60 -4.03 4.99
CA ARG A 164 -18.23 -4.72 6.12
C ARG A 164 -17.41 -4.63 7.42
N GLU A 165 -16.14 -4.25 7.34
CA GLU A 165 -15.22 -4.08 8.46
C GLU A 165 -14.64 -2.65 8.47
N PRO A 166 -15.50 -1.62 8.58
CA PRO A 166 -15.11 -0.24 8.27
C PRO A 166 -14.06 0.34 9.21
N ASN A 167 -13.86 -0.25 10.39
CA ASN A 167 -12.86 0.14 11.38
C ASN A 167 -11.56 -0.66 11.28
N THR A 168 -11.41 -1.54 10.27
CA THR A 168 -10.25 -2.43 10.13
C THR A 168 -9.56 -2.18 8.79
N VAL A 169 -8.24 -1.99 8.81
CA VAL A 169 -7.39 -1.99 7.61
C VAL A 169 -6.43 -3.17 7.68
N HIS A 170 -6.05 -3.66 6.51
CA HIS A 170 -5.20 -4.83 6.34
C HIS A 170 -3.92 -4.44 5.60
N GLY A 171 -2.82 -5.07 5.95
CA GLY A 171 -1.57 -5.06 5.19
C GLY A 171 -1.10 -6.49 5.00
N THR A 172 -0.71 -6.86 3.78
CA THR A 172 -0.45 -8.25 3.42
C THR A 172 0.74 -8.34 2.48
N ILE A 173 1.39 -9.48 2.45
CA ILE A 173 2.31 -9.87 1.38
C ILE A 173 1.84 -11.16 0.72
N HIS A 174 1.96 -11.22 -0.61
CA HIS A 174 1.71 -12.41 -1.40
C HIS A 174 2.94 -12.78 -2.22
N GLY A 175 3.17 -14.09 -2.33
CA GLY A 175 4.26 -14.67 -3.11
C GLY A 175 4.06 -16.17 -3.30
N PRO A 176 5.04 -16.89 -3.89
CA PRO A 176 4.91 -18.31 -4.19
C PRO A 176 4.68 -19.15 -2.94
N GLY A 177 3.52 -19.81 -2.89
CA GLY A 177 3.08 -20.63 -1.76
C GLY A 177 2.43 -19.86 -0.60
N TYR A 178 2.21 -18.54 -0.73
CA TYR A 178 1.50 -17.70 0.23
C TYR A 178 0.77 -16.56 -0.50
N SER A 179 -0.30 -16.89 -1.22
CA SER A 179 -1.04 -15.94 -2.06
C SER A 179 -2.55 -16.13 -1.95
N GLY A 180 -3.33 -15.18 -2.44
CA GLY A 180 -4.77 -15.14 -2.28
C GLY A 180 -5.16 -15.24 -0.81
N GLY A 181 -6.10 -16.09 -0.44
CA GLY A 181 -6.50 -16.31 0.96
C GLY A 181 -5.41 -16.87 1.88
N GLY A 182 -4.25 -17.28 1.32
CA GLY A 182 -3.06 -17.71 2.07
C GLY A 182 -1.99 -16.62 2.21
N GLY A 183 -2.28 -15.38 1.85
CA GLY A 183 -1.40 -14.22 2.07
C GLY A 183 -0.99 -14.07 3.54
N ILE A 184 0.20 -13.50 3.77
CA ILE A 184 0.75 -13.33 5.13
C ILE A 184 0.62 -11.87 5.52
N GLY A 185 -0.30 -11.57 6.43
CA GLY A 185 -0.61 -10.20 6.80
C GLY A 185 -1.05 -10.03 8.24
N ALA A 186 -1.45 -8.81 8.59
CA ALA A 186 -2.14 -8.48 9.82
C ALA A 186 -3.14 -7.34 9.57
N ALA A 187 -4.11 -7.27 10.47
CA ALA A 187 -5.11 -6.22 10.50
C ALA A 187 -4.78 -5.20 11.60
N ARG A 188 -5.15 -3.94 11.37
CA ARG A 188 -5.17 -2.89 12.37
C ARG A 188 -6.57 -2.33 12.54
N GLN A 189 -7.09 -2.44 13.74
CA GLN A 189 -8.33 -1.77 14.11
C GLN A 189 -8.08 -0.31 14.48
N SER A 190 -9.04 0.54 14.18
CA SER A 190 -9.06 1.92 14.62
C SER A 190 -9.04 2.01 16.15
N PRO A 191 -8.16 2.81 16.75
CA PRO A 191 -7.99 2.85 18.22
C PRO A 191 -9.26 3.22 19.00
N ASN A 192 -10.15 3.99 18.38
CA ASN A 192 -11.39 4.48 18.99
C ASN A 192 -12.64 3.75 18.45
N GLY A 193 -12.47 2.69 17.63
CA GLY A 193 -13.56 1.93 17.01
C GLY A 193 -14.30 2.65 15.89
N GLN A 194 -13.90 3.88 15.52
CA GLN A 194 -14.50 4.61 14.40
C GLN A 194 -14.10 4.01 13.05
N ALA A 195 -14.94 4.19 12.05
CA ALA A 195 -14.59 3.81 10.68
C ALA A 195 -13.41 4.63 10.15
N TRP A 196 -12.49 3.99 9.45
CA TRP A 196 -11.37 4.67 8.78
C TRP A 196 -11.82 5.65 7.69
N SER A 197 -13.06 5.57 7.24
CA SER A 197 -13.68 6.53 6.32
C SER A 197 -14.07 7.87 6.98
N ALA A 198 -13.99 8.00 8.31
CA ALA A 198 -14.39 9.23 9.01
C ALA A 198 -13.43 10.41 8.72
N ALA A 199 -12.15 10.14 8.49
CA ALA A 199 -11.13 11.16 8.23
C ALA A 199 -10.10 10.70 7.19
N TYR A 200 -9.17 11.59 6.84
CA TYR A 200 -7.95 11.25 6.10
C TYR A 200 -6.95 10.62 7.08
N HIS A 201 -6.36 9.50 6.67
CA HIS A 201 -5.32 8.77 7.39
C HIS A 201 -4.11 8.54 6.51
N THR A 202 -2.93 8.44 7.12
CA THR A 202 -1.68 8.12 6.42
C THR A 202 -1.40 6.63 6.51
N TYR A 203 -1.25 5.98 5.36
CA TYR A 203 -0.89 4.57 5.23
C TYR A 203 0.51 4.48 4.63
N SER A 204 1.40 3.72 5.26
CA SER A 204 2.77 3.62 4.73
C SER A 204 3.44 2.30 5.07
N ILE A 205 4.47 1.97 4.29
CA ILE A 205 5.44 0.93 4.59
C ILE A 205 6.85 1.51 4.68
N ASN A 206 7.68 0.88 5.53
CA ASN A 206 9.14 0.93 5.40
C ASN A 206 9.62 -0.42 4.88
N TRP A 207 10.20 -0.42 3.71
CA TRP A 207 10.61 -1.62 3.00
C TRP A 207 12.12 -1.63 2.76
N THR A 208 12.76 -2.73 3.16
CA THR A 208 14.20 -3.02 2.98
C THR A 208 14.38 -4.41 2.37
N ALA A 209 15.60 -4.83 2.10
CA ALA A 209 15.91 -6.12 1.49
C ALA A 209 15.34 -7.34 2.24
N ASN A 210 15.19 -7.25 3.56
CA ASN A 210 14.78 -8.36 4.40
C ASN A 210 13.70 -8.00 5.42
N ARG A 211 12.99 -6.89 5.21
CA ARG A 211 11.95 -6.46 6.14
C ARG A 211 10.98 -5.50 5.48
N ILE A 212 9.69 -5.70 5.74
CA ILE A 212 8.62 -4.75 5.43
C ILE A 212 7.86 -4.47 6.72
N GLN A 213 7.62 -3.19 7.00
CA GLN A 213 6.91 -2.71 8.18
C GLN A 213 5.75 -1.82 7.75
N TRP A 214 4.55 -2.02 8.31
CA TRP A 214 3.35 -1.27 7.98
C TRP A 214 2.96 -0.30 9.10
N PHE A 215 2.53 0.88 8.70
CA PHE A 215 2.13 1.95 9.61
C PHE A 215 0.78 2.55 9.20
N VAL A 216 -0.01 2.92 10.18
CA VAL A 216 -1.16 3.82 10.02
C VAL A 216 -0.96 5.00 10.94
N ASP A 217 -1.03 6.22 10.41
CA ASP A 217 -0.78 7.47 11.13
C ASP A 217 0.55 7.46 11.91
N GLY A 218 1.60 6.91 11.29
CA GLY A 218 2.93 6.77 11.87
C GLY A 218 3.07 5.66 12.93
N VAL A 219 2.00 4.96 13.29
CA VAL A 219 2.04 3.88 14.28
C VAL A 219 2.29 2.54 13.60
N LEU A 220 3.41 1.91 13.91
CA LEU A 220 3.76 0.55 13.46
C LEU A 220 2.74 -0.46 13.99
N TYR A 221 2.19 -1.32 13.11
CA TYR A 221 1.30 -2.39 13.53
C TYR A 221 1.72 -3.79 13.06
N GLN A 222 2.60 -3.85 12.05
CA GLN A 222 3.06 -5.13 11.51
C GLN A 222 4.49 -5.02 11.02
N THR A 223 5.24 -6.13 11.17
CA THR A 223 6.55 -6.36 10.55
C THR A 223 6.55 -7.75 9.92
N ARG A 224 7.09 -7.86 8.69
CA ARG A 224 7.35 -9.15 8.02
C ARG A 224 8.79 -9.24 7.55
N THR A 225 9.34 -10.43 7.67
CA THR A 225 10.72 -10.78 7.33
C THR A 225 10.76 -12.14 6.60
N PRO A 226 11.86 -12.54 5.96
CA PRO A 226 11.99 -13.88 5.40
C PRO A 226 11.69 -15.02 6.39
N ALA A 227 11.95 -14.82 7.68
CA ALA A 227 11.69 -15.83 8.72
C ALA A 227 10.19 -16.15 8.87
N ASP A 228 9.30 -15.18 8.59
CA ASP A 228 7.84 -15.37 8.68
C ASP A 228 7.30 -16.28 7.57
N LEU A 229 8.10 -16.58 6.54
CA LEU A 229 7.66 -17.37 5.38
C LEU A 229 7.78 -18.88 5.57
N GLY A 230 8.36 -19.37 6.67
CA GLY A 230 8.50 -20.80 6.92
C GLY A 230 9.29 -21.55 5.82
N GLY A 231 10.35 -20.94 5.30
CA GLY A 231 11.20 -21.50 4.24
C GLY A 231 10.74 -21.22 2.80
N ARG A 232 9.59 -20.55 2.60
CA ARG A 232 9.13 -20.12 1.27
C ARG A 232 9.94 -18.91 0.77
N THR A 233 9.93 -18.67 -0.54
CA THR A 233 10.77 -17.65 -1.16
C THR A 233 10.33 -16.23 -0.81
N TRP A 234 11.28 -15.39 -0.36
CA TRP A 234 11.12 -13.95 -0.20
C TRP A 234 11.35 -13.26 -1.55
N VAL A 235 10.29 -12.78 -2.18
CA VAL A 235 10.31 -12.24 -3.55
C VAL A 235 10.33 -10.70 -3.59
N PHE A 236 10.53 -10.03 -2.46
CA PHE A 236 10.46 -8.57 -2.32
C PHE A 236 11.82 -7.86 -2.46
N ASN A 237 12.71 -8.39 -3.31
CA ASN A 237 14.05 -7.84 -3.56
C ASN A 237 14.23 -7.34 -5.00
N ASN A 238 13.12 -7.10 -5.70
CA ASN A 238 13.10 -6.55 -7.05
C ASN A 238 12.38 -5.20 -7.08
N LYS A 239 12.27 -4.60 -8.27
CA LYS A 239 11.51 -3.37 -8.46
C LYS A 239 10.02 -3.65 -8.38
N PHE A 240 9.28 -2.81 -7.65
CA PHE A 240 7.82 -2.82 -7.54
C PHE A 240 7.24 -1.51 -8.07
N TYR A 241 6.04 -1.58 -8.62
CA TYR A 241 5.24 -0.44 -9.03
C TYR A 241 3.98 -0.33 -8.18
N LEU A 242 3.43 0.88 -8.09
CA LEU A 242 2.24 1.19 -7.29
C LEU A 242 0.96 0.96 -8.07
N ILE A 243 -0.07 0.56 -7.33
CA ILE A 243 -1.46 0.48 -7.79
C ILE A 243 -2.36 1.08 -6.72
N MET A 244 -3.40 1.80 -7.13
CA MET A 244 -4.50 2.21 -6.28
C MET A 244 -5.82 2.04 -7.02
N ASN A 245 -6.81 1.49 -6.34
CA ASN A 245 -8.11 1.23 -6.92
C ASN A 245 -9.24 1.29 -5.89
N LEU A 246 -10.45 1.35 -6.40
CA LEU A 246 -11.66 1.21 -5.62
C LEU A 246 -12.52 0.10 -6.26
N ALA A 247 -12.40 -1.12 -5.75
CA ALA A 247 -13.17 -2.27 -6.22
C ALA A 247 -14.61 -2.26 -5.66
N VAL A 248 -15.50 -2.92 -6.37
CA VAL A 248 -16.91 -3.11 -5.99
C VAL A 248 -17.26 -4.60 -6.08
N GLY A 249 -17.66 -5.19 -4.97
CA GLY A 249 -17.93 -6.63 -4.88
C GLY A 249 -16.63 -7.42 -4.84
N GLY A 250 -16.77 -8.72 -4.96
CA GLY A 250 -15.65 -9.67 -4.92
C GLY A 250 -15.80 -10.74 -3.85
N GLY A 251 -14.96 -11.75 -3.95
CA GLY A 251 -15.01 -12.89 -3.03
C GLY A 251 -14.75 -12.52 -1.57
N TRP A 252 -13.87 -11.56 -1.33
CA TRP A 252 -13.51 -11.16 0.03
C TRP A 252 -14.45 -10.10 0.62
N PRO A 253 -14.70 -8.94 -0.01
CA PRO A 253 -15.62 -7.94 0.57
C PRO A 253 -17.08 -8.39 0.55
N GLY A 254 -17.43 -9.37 -0.28
CA GLY A 254 -18.81 -9.69 -0.64
C GLY A 254 -19.40 -8.65 -1.59
N ASN A 255 -20.61 -8.88 -2.05
CA ASN A 255 -21.26 -7.98 -2.99
C ASN A 255 -21.97 -6.80 -2.28
N PRO A 256 -22.14 -5.66 -2.96
CA PRO A 256 -23.03 -4.60 -2.52
C PRO A 256 -24.44 -5.13 -2.25
N ASN A 257 -25.13 -4.52 -1.29
CA ASN A 257 -26.51 -4.85 -0.95
C ASN A 257 -27.39 -3.58 -0.91
N SER A 258 -28.60 -3.67 -0.40
CA SER A 258 -29.55 -2.55 -0.33
C SER A 258 -29.07 -1.40 0.57
N SER A 259 -28.12 -1.63 1.48
CA SER A 259 -27.54 -0.59 2.33
C SER A 259 -26.35 0.13 1.68
N THR A 260 -25.82 -0.39 0.56
CA THR A 260 -24.67 0.22 -0.12
C THR A 260 -25.12 1.43 -0.93
N VAL A 261 -24.65 2.59 -0.53
CA VAL A 261 -24.95 3.87 -1.20
C VAL A 261 -23.90 4.12 -2.28
N PHE A 262 -24.35 4.57 -3.46
CA PHE A 262 -23.47 5.03 -4.55
C PHE A 262 -23.83 6.48 -4.92
N PRO A 263 -22.86 7.28 -5.42
CA PRO A 263 -21.44 6.92 -5.61
C PRO A 263 -20.67 6.84 -4.29
N GLN A 264 -19.57 6.06 -4.30
CA GLN A 264 -18.56 6.01 -3.25
C GLN A 264 -17.26 6.65 -3.72
N TYR A 265 -16.52 7.27 -2.81
CA TYR A 265 -15.35 8.09 -3.13
C TYR A 265 -14.13 7.67 -2.31
N LEU A 266 -13.04 7.34 -2.99
CA LEU A 266 -11.71 7.24 -2.40
C LEU A 266 -10.97 8.55 -2.68
N GLY A 267 -10.75 9.36 -1.64
CA GLY A 267 -9.98 10.59 -1.73
C GLY A 267 -8.51 10.34 -1.44
N VAL A 268 -7.62 10.81 -2.30
CA VAL A 268 -6.16 10.67 -2.14
C VAL A 268 -5.53 12.05 -2.13
N ASP A 269 -4.92 12.41 -1.01
CA ASP A 269 -4.29 13.71 -0.78
C ASP A 269 -2.90 13.76 -1.44
N TYR A 270 -2.11 12.70 -1.22
CA TYR A 270 -0.81 12.55 -1.86
C TYR A 270 -0.35 11.08 -1.91
N VAL A 271 0.63 10.83 -2.78
CA VAL A 271 1.49 9.64 -2.74
C VAL A 271 2.94 10.09 -2.76
N ARG A 272 3.75 9.57 -1.82
CA ARG A 272 5.15 9.95 -1.64
C ARG A 272 6.05 8.73 -1.48
N VAL A 273 7.24 8.78 -2.08
CA VAL A 273 8.27 7.75 -1.94
C VAL A 273 9.57 8.40 -1.47
N TYR A 274 10.13 7.84 -0.40
CA TYR A 274 11.38 8.28 0.21
C TYR A 274 12.41 7.15 0.15
N GLN A 275 13.67 7.48 -0.11
CA GLN A 275 14.82 6.56 -0.10
C GLN A 275 16.01 7.20 0.63
N GLY A 276 16.94 6.37 1.15
CA GLY A 276 18.11 6.83 1.89
C GLY A 276 18.43 5.96 3.08
#